data_c21a2e3feecd3acab39b5c5bfc279912
#
_entry.id   c21a2e3feecd3acab39b5c5bfc279912
#
_cell.length_a   1.000
_cell.length_b   1.000
_cell.length_c   1.000
_cell.angle_alpha   90.00
_cell.angle_beta   90.00
_cell.angle_gamma   90.00
#
_symmetry.space_group_name_H-M   'P 1'
#
loop_
_entity.id
_entity.type
_entity.pdbx_description
1 polymer ?
#
loop_
_entity_poly.entity_id
_entity_poly.type
_entity_poly.pdbx_seq_one_letter_code
_entity_poly.pdbx_strand_id
1 'polypeptide(L)'
;MEPKISIIVPVYNVEQYLERCVESLMNQSYKNIEILLINDGSTDNSGKLCDEIAKRDSRITVYHKENGGLSDARNYGVDKATADFVGFVDSDDYVDEDMYEVLMSNLTKANADLSMCGHYDVYNNVPEAQVADKKIWELSSKDAIKMVMEAKILSVTAVNKLYKKSLFSDLKFEIGK
;
A
#
# COMPACT_ATOMS: atom_id res chain seq x y z
N MET A 1 15.71 -8.48 -14.81
CA MET A 1 14.26 -8.61 -14.57
C MET A 1 13.85 -7.47 -13.64
N GLU A 2 12.71 -6.87 -13.85
CA GLU A 2 12.18 -5.86 -12.93
C GLU A 2 11.89 -6.50 -11.56
N PRO A 3 12.24 -5.84 -10.43
CA PRO A 3 11.92 -6.36 -9.11
C PRO A 3 10.42 -6.57 -8.93
N LYS A 4 10.01 -7.59 -8.17
CA LYS A 4 8.60 -7.81 -7.85
C LYS A 4 8.18 -6.94 -6.66
N ILE A 5 6.91 -6.50 -6.64
CA ILE A 5 6.30 -5.75 -5.54
C ILE A 5 5.13 -6.57 -4.99
N SER A 6 5.04 -6.74 -3.68
CA SER A 6 3.86 -7.25 -2.99
C SER A 6 3.04 -6.06 -2.49
N ILE A 7 1.79 -5.92 -2.96
CA ILE A 7 0.87 -4.88 -2.53
C ILE A 7 -0.12 -5.51 -1.54
N ILE A 8 -0.10 -5.05 -0.30
CA ILE A 8 -0.90 -5.57 0.80
C ILE A 8 -2.12 -4.67 0.99
N VAL A 9 -3.29 -5.26 0.89
CA VAL A 9 -4.58 -4.57 1.04
C VAL A 9 -5.36 -5.21 2.20
N PRO A 10 -5.33 -4.62 3.40
CA PRO A 10 -6.19 -5.03 4.50
C PRO A 10 -7.66 -4.76 4.16
N VAL A 11 -8.54 -5.75 4.39
CA VAL A 11 -9.96 -5.66 4.04
C VAL A 11 -10.80 -5.97 5.28
N TYR A 12 -11.64 -5.02 5.70
CA TYR A 12 -12.61 -5.22 6.79
C TYR A 12 -13.85 -4.34 6.61
N ASN A 13 -14.98 -4.96 6.25
CA ASN A 13 -16.28 -4.29 6.08
C ASN A 13 -16.25 -3.07 5.14
N VAL A 14 -15.75 -3.26 3.91
CA VAL A 14 -15.52 -2.21 2.88
C VAL A 14 -16.14 -2.58 1.52
N GLU A 15 -17.22 -3.37 1.51
CA GLU A 15 -17.83 -3.88 0.27
C GLU A 15 -18.14 -2.80 -0.78
N GLN A 16 -18.39 -1.54 -0.35
CA GLN A 16 -18.72 -0.43 -1.24
C GLN A 16 -17.49 0.17 -1.97
N TYR A 17 -16.28 -0.04 -1.45
CA TYR A 17 -15.05 0.62 -1.93
C TYR A 17 -14.06 -0.35 -2.56
N LEU A 18 -14.08 -1.61 -2.12
CA LEU A 18 -13.07 -2.63 -2.43
C LEU A 18 -12.84 -2.81 -3.94
N GLU A 19 -13.91 -2.83 -4.75
CA GLU A 19 -13.78 -3.03 -6.19
C GLU A 19 -12.96 -1.92 -6.85
N ARG A 20 -13.27 -0.64 -6.54
CA ARG A 20 -12.50 0.51 -7.05
C ARG A 20 -11.05 0.45 -6.62
N CYS A 21 -10.80 0.12 -5.35
CA CYS A 21 -9.43 -0.03 -4.82
C CYS A 21 -8.65 -1.05 -5.65
N VAL A 22 -9.16 -2.28 -5.77
CA VAL A 22 -8.44 -3.35 -6.45
C VAL A 22 -8.31 -3.11 -7.95
N GLU A 23 -9.31 -2.53 -8.61
CA GLU A 23 -9.20 -2.13 -10.02
C GLU A 23 -8.06 -1.14 -10.26
N SER A 24 -7.85 -0.18 -9.36
CA SER A 24 -6.71 0.76 -9.47
C SER A 24 -5.35 0.05 -9.39
N LEU A 25 -5.27 -1.05 -8.63
CA LEU A 25 -4.08 -1.89 -8.51
C LEU A 25 -3.90 -2.80 -9.74
N MET A 26 -4.96 -3.38 -10.27
CA MET A 26 -4.91 -4.19 -11.49
C MET A 26 -4.43 -3.38 -12.69
N ASN A 27 -4.76 -2.09 -12.73
CA ASN A 27 -4.43 -1.17 -13.82
C ASN A 27 -3.03 -0.53 -13.69
N GLN A 28 -2.25 -0.84 -12.65
CA GLN A 28 -0.90 -0.28 -12.51
C GLN A 28 -0.04 -0.48 -13.76
N SER A 29 0.72 0.55 -14.15
CA SER A 29 1.70 0.50 -15.25
C SER A 29 2.83 -0.48 -14.95
N TYR A 30 3.27 -0.56 -13.68
CA TYR A 30 4.24 -1.54 -13.20
C TYR A 30 3.61 -2.94 -13.12
N LYS A 31 4.00 -3.85 -14.00
CA LYS A 31 3.30 -5.14 -14.17
C LYS A 31 3.78 -6.25 -13.24
N ASN A 32 5.03 -6.21 -12.76
CA ASN A 32 5.57 -7.25 -11.88
C ASN A 32 5.14 -7.05 -10.43
N ILE A 33 3.83 -7.18 -10.18
CA ILE A 33 3.21 -7.04 -8.87
C ILE A 33 2.48 -8.33 -8.47
N GLU A 34 2.32 -8.56 -7.18
CA GLU A 34 1.29 -9.41 -6.58
C GLU A 34 0.43 -8.55 -5.64
N ILE A 35 -0.86 -8.85 -5.59
CA ILE A 35 -1.84 -8.13 -4.78
C ILE A 35 -2.36 -9.12 -3.73
N LEU A 36 -2.16 -8.80 -2.45
CA LEU A 36 -2.55 -9.64 -1.33
C LEU A 36 -3.73 -9.01 -0.62
N LEU A 37 -4.93 -9.54 -0.85
CA LEU A 37 -6.15 -9.12 -0.15
C LEU A 37 -6.23 -9.86 1.18
N ILE A 38 -6.11 -9.16 2.29
CA ILE A 38 -6.13 -9.72 3.63
C ILE A 38 -7.49 -9.45 4.26
N ASN A 39 -8.44 -10.35 4.08
CA ASN A 39 -9.76 -10.24 4.70
C ASN A 39 -9.66 -10.56 6.20
N ASP A 40 -9.72 -9.52 7.01
CA ASP A 40 -9.59 -9.54 8.46
C ASP A 40 -10.94 -9.82 9.15
N GLY A 41 -11.60 -10.91 8.76
CA GLY A 41 -12.85 -11.35 9.37
C GLY A 41 -14.04 -10.45 9.08
N SER A 42 -14.18 -9.92 7.85
CA SER A 42 -15.34 -9.10 7.44
C SER A 42 -16.66 -9.83 7.67
N THR A 43 -17.66 -9.10 8.15
CA THR A 43 -19.01 -9.58 8.40
C THR A 43 -20.03 -9.18 7.33
N ASP A 44 -19.62 -8.27 6.43
CA ASP A 44 -20.36 -7.89 5.21
C ASP A 44 -19.94 -8.77 4.00
N ASN A 45 -20.27 -8.35 2.77
CA ASN A 45 -19.90 -9.10 1.57
C ASN A 45 -18.43 -8.93 1.13
N SER A 46 -17.60 -8.17 1.83
CA SER A 46 -16.20 -7.91 1.43
C SER A 46 -15.40 -9.18 1.19
N GLY A 47 -15.53 -10.19 2.08
CA GLY A 47 -14.81 -11.46 1.94
C GLY A 47 -15.17 -12.20 0.64
N LYS A 48 -16.47 -12.24 0.33
CA LYS A 48 -17.01 -12.84 -0.90
C LYS A 48 -16.52 -12.09 -2.15
N LEU A 49 -16.53 -10.75 -2.06
CA LEU A 49 -16.07 -9.87 -3.13
C LEU A 49 -14.58 -10.06 -3.41
N CYS A 50 -13.74 -10.24 -2.38
CA CYS A 50 -12.33 -10.61 -2.55
C CYS A 50 -12.18 -11.86 -3.43
N ASP A 51 -12.94 -12.93 -3.13
CA ASP A 51 -12.86 -14.19 -3.88
C ASP A 51 -13.36 -14.05 -5.32
N GLU A 52 -14.33 -13.19 -5.58
CA GLU A 52 -14.84 -12.90 -6.91
C GLU A 52 -13.83 -12.09 -7.74
N ILE A 53 -13.22 -11.08 -7.14
CA ILE A 53 -12.20 -10.24 -7.79
C ILE A 53 -10.94 -11.07 -8.12
N ALA A 54 -10.51 -11.93 -7.22
CA ALA A 54 -9.31 -12.77 -7.42
C ALA A 54 -9.43 -13.71 -8.64
N LYS A 55 -10.65 -14.05 -9.07
CA LYS A 55 -10.86 -14.84 -10.30
C LYS A 55 -10.58 -14.06 -11.58
N ARG A 56 -10.55 -12.72 -11.51
CA ARG A 56 -10.38 -11.82 -12.66
C ARG A 56 -8.90 -11.55 -12.99
N ASP A 57 -7.99 -11.71 -12.02
CA ASP A 57 -6.56 -11.43 -12.20
C ASP A 57 -5.70 -12.40 -11.39
N SER A 58 -4.85 -13.16 -12.07
CA SER A 58 -3.97 -14.17 -11.46
C SER A 58 -2.89 -13.62 -10.53
N ARG A 59 -2.68 -12.30 -10.52
CA ARG A 59 -1.77 -11.61 -9.61
C ARG A 59 -2.37 -11.42 -8.22
N ILE A 60 -3.69 -11.66 -8.04
CA ILE A 60 -4.40 -11.46 -6.78
C ILE A 60 -4.45 -12.77 -6.00
N THR A 61 -4.08 -12.71 -4.72
CA THR A 61 -4.24 -13.80 -3.75
C THR A 61 -5.04 -13.30 -2.56
N VAL A 62 -6.04 -14.07 -2.15
CA VAL A 62 -6.88 -13.75 -0.99
C VAL A 62 -6.48 -14.59 0.21
N TYR A 63 -6.41 -13.96 1.36
CA TYR A 63 -6.24 -14.61 2.65
C TYR A 63 -7.38 -14.21 3.58
N HIS A 64 -8.11 -15.20 4.11
CA HIS A 64 -9.13 -14.98 5.13
C HIS A 64 -8.56 -15.34 6.49
N LYS A 65 -8.76 -14.49 7.49
CA LYS A 65 -8.35 -14.71 8.86
C LYS A 65 -9.41 -14.19 9.85
N GLU A 66 -9.31 -14.60 11.09
CA GLU A 66 -10.08 -14.01 12.19
C GLU A 66 -9.69 -12.53 12.38
N ASN A 67 -10.64 -11.68 12.77
CA ASN A 67 -10.39 -10.26 12.97
C ASN A 67 -9.34 -10.02 14.05
N GLY A 68 -8.26 -9.35 13.68
CA GLY A 68 -7.15 -8.95 14.55
C GLY A 68 -6.85 -7.46 14.47
N GLY A 69 -7.58 -6.73 13.62
CA GLY A 69 -7.41 -5.30 13.35
C GLY A 69 -6.38 -4.98 12.29
N LEU A 70 -6.36 -3.72 11.88
CA LEU A 70 -5.57 -3.22 10.74
C LEU A 70 -4.08 -3.56 10.84
N SER A 71 -3.47 -3.35 12.02
CA SER A 71 -2.06 -3.65 12.27
C SER A 71 -1.75 -5.13 12.09
N ASP A 72 -2.61 -6.01 12.59
CA ASP A 72 -2.47 -7.46 12.47
C ASP A 72 -2.62 -7.91 11.01
N ALA A 73 -3.61 -7.39 10.29
CA ALA A 73 -3.80 -7.65 8.87
C ALA A 73 -2.58 -7.22 8.03
N ARG A 74 -1.99 -6.05 8.31
CA ARG A 74 -0.75 -5.59 7.65
C ARG A 74 0.42 -6.51 7.94
N ASN A 75 0.64 -6.89 9.21
CA ASN A 75 1.70 -7.83 9.60
C ASN A 75 1.53 -9.18 8.90
N TYR A 76 0.30 -9.71 8.90
CA TYR A 76 -0.02 -10.96 8.22
C TYR A 76 0.30 -10.87 6.72
N GLY A 77 -0.06 -9.76 6.07
CA GLY A 77 0.27 -9.51 4.66
C GLY A 77 1.78 -9.48 4.40
N VAL A 78 2.56 -8.83 5.26
CA VAL A 78 4.04 -8.82 5.16
C VAL A 78 4.61 -10.24 5.26
N ASP A 79 4.09 -11.07 6.16
CA ASP A 79 4.53 -12.46 6.31
C ASP A 79 4.18 -13.33 5.08
N LYS A 80 3.10 -13.01 4.34
CA LYS A 80 2.69 -13.67 3.09
C LYS A 80 3.36 -13.14 1.84
N ALA A 81 3.88 -11.91 1.87
CA ALA A 81 4.54 -11.27 0.73
C ALA A 81 5.75 -12.08 0.25
N THR A 82 5.82 -12.30 -1.08
CA THR A 82 6.92 -13.07 -1.70
C THR A 82 7.99 -12.18 -2.34
N ALA A 83 7.70 -10.88 -2.52
CA ALA A 83 8.62 -9.93 -3.13
C ALA A 83 9.59 -9.30 -2.11
N ASP A 84 10.68 -8.72 -2.63
CA ASP A 84 11.64 -7.96 -1.82
C ASP A 84 11.16 -6.54 -1.49
N PHE A 85 10.08 -6.10 -2.14
CA PHE A 85 9.46 -4.79 -1.93
C PHE A 85 7.99 -4.94 -1.56
N VAL A 86 7.54 -4.13 -0.60
CA VAL A 86 6.16 -4.13 -0.14
C VAL A 86 5.56 -2.73 -0.17
N GLY A 87 4.30 -2.64 -0.57
CA GLY A 87 3.45 -1.46 -0.47
C GLY A 87 2.17 -1.79 0.29
N PHE A 88 1.54 -0.78 0.87
CA PHE A 88 0.24 -0.90 1.53
C PHE A 88 -0.76 0.04 0.87
N VAL A 89 -1.99 -0.43 0.71
CA VAL A 89 -3.12 0.39 0.24
C VAL A 89 -4.31 0.07 1.13
N ASP A 90 -4.93 1.09 1.70
CA ASP A 90 -6.16 0.91 2.46
C ASP A 90 -7.32 0.65 1.49
N SER A 91 -8.19 -0.28 1.82
CA SER A 91 -9.18 -0.86 0.89
C SER A 91 -10.33 0.07 0.51
N ASP A 92 -10.43 1.22 1.15
CA ASP A 92 -11.35 2.32 0.83
C ASP A 92 -10.71 3.42 -0.05
N ASP A 93 -9.40 3.35 -0.29
CA ASP A 93 -8.63 4.24 -1.14
C ASP A 93 -8.44 3.67 -2.57
N TYR A 94 -7.84 4.47 -3.45
CA TYR A 94 -7.37 4.06 -4.78
C TYR A 94 -6.08 4.80 -5.14
N VAL A 95 -5.34 4.27 -6.11
CA VAL A 95 -4.01 4.78 -6.48
C VAL A 95 -3.96 5.18 -7.95
N ASP A 96 -3.10 6.14 -8.28
CA ASP A 96 -2.83 6.53 -9.66
C ASP A 96 -2.13 5.38 -10.43
N GLU A 97 -2.37 5.29 -11.73
CA GLU A 97 -1.91 4.19 -12.59
C GLU A 97 -0.39 4.00 -12.59
N ASP A 98 0.38 5.05 -12.42
CA ASP A 98 1.85 5.03 -12.46
C ASP A 98 2.53 5.04 -11.09
N MET A 99 1.75 4.99 -9.99
CA MET A 99 2.27 5.16 -8.63
C MET A 99 3.43 4.20 -8.32
N TYR A 100 3.26 2.91 -8.54
CA TYR A 100 4.31 1.93 -8.21
C TYR A 100 5.49 1.96 -9.17
N GLU A 101 5.30 2.36 -10.42
CA GLU A 101 6.39 2.59 -11.37
C GLU A 101 7.28 3.75 -10.93
N VAL A 102 6.68 4.88 -10.55
CA VAL A 102 7.37 6.06 -10.04
C VAL A 102 8.11 5.75 -8.74
N LEU A 103 7.44 5.09 -7.79
CA LEU A 103 8.03 4.73 -6.50
C LEU A 103 9.23 3.79 -6.67
N MET A 104 9.11 2.74 -7.50
CA MET A 104 10.18 1.78 -7.76
C MET A 104 11.36 2.45 -8.49
N SER A 105 11.07 3.28 -9.49
CA SER A 105 12.10 4.02 -10.23
C SER A 105 12.92 4.91 -9.29
N ASN A 106 12.26 5.69 -8.42
CA ASN A 106 12.93 6.58 -7.48
C ASN A 106 13.74 5.80 -6.44
N LEU A 107 13.15 4.74 -5.86
CA LEU A 107 13.82 3.87 -4.88
C LEU A 107 15.09 3.25 -5.45
N THR A 108 15.00 2.74 -6.69
CA THR A 108 16.13 2.10 -7.37
C THR A 108 17.24 3.10 -7.73
N LYS A 109 16.87 4.27 -8.28
CA LYS A 109 17.83 5.32 -8.68
C LYS A 109 18.62 5.85 -7.49
N ALA A 110 17.95 6.09 -6.37
CA ALA A 110 18.57 6.59 -5.13
C ALA A 110 19.22 5.48 -4.29
N ASN A 111 19.07 4.21 -4.65
CA ASN A 111 19.42 3.06 -3.80
C ASN A 111 18.84 3.21 -2.38
N ALA A 112 17.62 3.71 -2.29
CA ALA A 112 16.95 3.99 -1.03
C ALA A 112 16.28 2.73 -0.44
N ASP A 113 15.92 2.78 0.85
CA ASP A 113 15.19 1.70 1.52
C ASP A 113 13.67 1.93 1.50
N LEU A 114 13.27 3.19 1.25
CA LEU A 114 11.87 3.63 1.18
C LEU A 114 11.73 4.71 0.12
N SER A 115 10.65 4.64 -0.66
CA SER A 115 10.20 5.71 -1.55
C SER A 115 8.76 6.10 -1.19
N MET A 116 8.44 7.39 -1.26
CA MET A 116 7.12 7.93 -0.92
C MET A 116 6.65 8.90 -1.99
N CYS A 117 5.35 8.91 -2.29
CA CYS A 117 4.70 9.92 -3.12
C CYS A 117 3.72 10.79 -2.31
N GLY A 118 3.16 11.81 -2.95
CA GLY A 118 2.05 12.59 -2.42
C GLY A 118 0.75 11.78 -2.37
N HIS A 119 -0.31 12.41 -1.90
CA HIS A 119 -1.66 11.88 -1.93
C HIS A 119 -2.67 13.00 -2.21
N TYR A 120 -3.88 12.60 -2.56
CA TYR A 120 -5.02 13.47 -2.72
C TYR A 120 -6.05 13.14 -1.65
N ASP A 121 -6.65 14.16 -1.03
CA ASP A 121 -7.89 13.99 -0.32
C ASP A 121 -9.05 14.16 -1.31
N VAL A 122 -10.01 13.22 -1.30
CA VAL A 122 -11.14 13.25 -2.21
C VAL A 122 -12.40 13.65 -1.46
N TYR A 123 -12.89 14.88 -1.72
CA TYR A 123 -14.14 15.39 -1.17
C TYR A 123 -15.18 15.50 -2.28
N ASN A 124 -16.33 14.87 -2.08
CA ASN A 124 -17.44 14.89 -3.07
C ASN A 124 -17.00 14.44 -4.48
N ASN A 125 -16.13 13.46 -4.58
CA ASN A 125 -15.50 12.97 -5.81
C ASN A 125 -14.59 14.00 -6.53
N VAL A 126 -14.16 15.06 -5.86
CA VAL A 126 -13.16 16.00 -6.38
C VAL A 126 -11.85 15.81 -5.64
N PRO A 127 -10.77 15.41 -6.33
CA PRO A 127 -9.47 15.26 -5.69
C PRO A 127 -8.84 16.61 -5.38
N GLU A 128 -8.34 16.77 -4.16
CA GLU A 128 -7.53 17.91 -3.73
C GLU A 128 -6.12 17.43 -3.40
N ALA A 129 -5.10 17.94 -4.10
CA ALA A 129 -3.72 17.55 -3.86
C ALA A 129 -3.23 18.10 -2.52
N GLN A 130 -2.75 17.21 -1.64
CA GLN A 130 -2.10 17.62 -0.38
C GLN A 130 -0.67 18.12 -0.60
N VAL A 131 0.01 17.66 -1.67
CA VAL A 131 1.34 18.13 -2.04
C VAL A 131 1.39 18.38 -3.54
N ALA A 132 1.47 19.64 -3.92
CA ALA A 132 1.54 20.06 -5.32
C ALA A 132 2.98 20.18 -5.88
N ASP A 133 4.01 19.92 -5.04
CA ASP A 133 5.42 20.04 -5.45
C ASP A 133 5.88 18.79 -6.19
N LYS A 134 6.29 18.95 -7.46
CA LYS A 134 6.87 17.87 -8.28
C LYS A 134 8.34 17.60 -7.97
N LYS A 135 8.88 18.18 -6.92
CA LYS A 135 10.29 18.03 -6.55
C LYS A 135 10.55 16.67 -5.92
N ILE A 136 11.56 15.99 -6.41
CA ILE A 136 12.08 14.77 -5.81
C ILE A 136 13.09 15.14 -4.73
N TRP A 137 12.92 14.56 -3.54
CA TRP A 137 13.80 14.76 -2.39
C TRP A 137 14.50 13.44 -2.06
N GLU A 138 15.83 13.48 -1.99
CA GLU A 138 16.62 12.40 -1.43
C GLU A 138 17.03 12.80 -0.03
N LEU A 139 16.62 12.00 0.97
CA LEU A 139 16.78 12.33 2.38
C LEU A 139 17.51 11.22 3.10
N SER A 140 18.39 11.60 4.03
CA SER A 140 18.86 10.67 5.05
C SER A 140 17.71 10.31 6.01
N SER A 141 17.81 9.18 6.71
CA SER A 141 16.82 8.80 7.74
C SER A 141 16.65 9.90 8.80
N LYS A 142 17.75 10.57 9.19
CA LYS A 142 17.73 11.67 10.14
C LYS A 142 16.93 12.87 9.63
N ASP A 143 17.14 13.25 8.36
CA ASP A 143 16.45 14.39 7.77
C ASP A 143 14.97 14.07 7.53
N ALA A 144 14.66 12.83 7.11
CA ALA A 144 13.28 12.36 6.96
C ALA A 144 12.53 12.42 8.30
N ILE A 145 13.10 11.90 9.39
CA ILE A 145 12.51 11.98 10.74
C ILE A 145 12.29 13.43 11.16
N LYS A 146 13.27 14.31 10.93
CA LYS A 146 13.13 15.73 11.24
C LYS A 146 11.96 16.37 10.50
N MET A 147 11.80 16.08 9.19
CA MET A 147 10.68 16.59 8.39
C MET A 147 9.32 16.09 8.87
N VAL A 148 9.23 14.82 9.30
CA VAL A 148 8.04 14.24 9.93
C VAL A 148 7.70 14.98 11.23
N MET A 149 8.70 15.17 12.10
CA MET A 149 8.51 15.87 13.39
C MET A 149 8.11 17.34 13.22
N GLU A 150 8.55 17.98 12.17
CA GLU A 150 8.19 19.36 11.83
C GLU A 150 6.82 19.45 11.10
N ALA A 151 6.11 18.32 10.92
CA ALA A 151 4.83 18.22 10.22
C ALA A 151 4.81 18.90 8.85
N LYS A 152 5.91 18.80 8.09
CA LYS A 152 6.04 19.46 6.80
C LYS A 152 5.41 18.63 5.67
N ILE A 153 6.21 17.83 4.98
CA ILE A 153 5.80 17.20 3.72
C ILE A 153 5.55 15.69 3.91
N LEU A 154 6.20 15.07 4.90
CA LEU A 154 6.18 13.62 5.05
C LEU A 154 5.03 13.15 5.93
N SER A 155 4.25 12.19 5.41
CA SER A 155 3.18 11.52 6.14
C SER A 155 3.73 10.34 6.96
N VAL A 156 3.17 10.15 8.15
CA VAL A 156 3.45 9.00 9.04
C VAL A 156 2.62 7.76 8.69
N THR A 157 1.70 7.86 7.73
CA THR A 157 0.85 6.74 7.30
C THR A 157 1.68 5.63 6.65
N ALA A 158 1.19 4.41 6.65
CA ALA A 158 1.85 3.28 5.97
C ALA A 158 1.65 3.30 4.45
N VAL A 159 0.56 3.92 3.99
CA VAL A 159 0.18 4.01 2.57
C VAL A 159 1.02 5.03 1.81
N ASN A 160 0.83 5.16 0.50
CA ASN A 160 1.57 6.02 -0.42
C ASN A 160 3.10 5.81 -0.44
N LYS A 161 3.56 4.62 -0.07
CA LYS A 161 4.97 4.27 0.06
C LYS A 161 5.29 2.90 -0.52
N LEU A 162 6.55 2.77 -0.94
CA LEU A 162 7.17 1.50 -1.29
C LEU A 162 8.38 1.27 -0.38
N TYR A 163 8.41 0.12 0.27
CA TYR A 163 9.43 -0.26 1.25
C TYR A 163 10.25 -1.45 0.77
N LYS A 164 11.55 -1.50 1.10
CA LYS A 164 12.24 -2.79 1.12
C LYS A 164 11.62 -3.67 2.21
N LYS A 165 11.21 -4.90 1.86
CA LYS A 165 10.59 -5.84 2.81
C LYS A 165 11.48 -6.14 4.01
N SER A 166 12.80 -6.10 3.82
CA SER A 166 13.77 -6.33 4.91
C SER A 166 13.63 -5.38 6.09
N LEU A 167 13.04 -4.19 5.92
CA LEU A 167 12.72 -3.27 7.01
C LEU A 167 11.74 -3.87 8.04
N PHE A 168 10.94 -4.83 7.63
CA PHE A 168 9.93 -5.50 8.48
C PHE A 168 10.45 -6.78 9.15
N SER A 169 11.75 -7.10 9.06
CA SER A 169 12.33 -8.24 9.79
C SER A 169 12.22 -8.06 11.30
N ASP A 170 12.49 -6.86 11.78
CA ASP A 170 12.48 -6.50 13.20
C ASP A 170 11.38 -5.49 13.57
N LEU A 171 10.72 -4.91 12.55
CA LEU A 171 9.63 -3.95 12.75
C LEU A 171 8.29 -4.62 12.47
N LYS A 172 7.36 -4.46 13.40
CA LYS A 172 5.97 -4.89 13.24
C LYS A 172 5.03 -3.72 13.56
N PHE A 173 3.87 -3.70 12.91
CA PHE A 173 2.80 -2.80 13.32
C PHE A 173 2.29 -3.24 14.70
N GLU A 174 2.15 -2.31 15.63
CA GLU A 174 1.65 -2.63 16.97
C GLU A 174 0.16 -2.93 16.92
N ILE A 175 -0.21 -4.11 17.45
CA ILE A 175 -1.60 -4.59 17.48
C ILE A 175 -2.35 -3.87 18.63
N GLY A 176 -3.57 -3.43 18.34
CA GLY A 176 -4.44 -2.83 19.36
C GLY A 176 -4.18 -1.34 19.64
N LYS A 177 -3.48 -0.66 18.76
CA LYS A 177 -3.29 0.80 18.84
C LYS A 177 -3.90 1.50 17.64
#